data_a444852e139e8bb64ac4219203097143
#
_entry.id   a444852e139e8bb64ac4219203097143
#
_cell.length_a   1.000
_cell.length_b   1.000
_cell.length_c   1.000
_cell.angle_alpha   90.00
_cell.angle_beta   90.00
_cell.angle_gamma   90.00
#
_symmetry.space_group_name_H-M   'P 1'
#
loop_
_entity.id
_entity.type
_entity.pdbx_description
1 polymer ?
#
loop_
_entity_poly.entity_id
_entity_poly.type
_entity_poly.pdbx_seq_one_letter_code
_entity_poly.pdbx_strand_id
1 'polypeptide(L)'
;MNKGLISIAISALCAKYGDKGGIKRAKELGAEAIDFSLLSRELYNCAVPESIYAKSDEEIYEYFKDLGDYARSLGLVVGQTHGKSSGFKNIPEEDEIMVENIRKDILVTRALGAPICVVHTTTNIYMGANPDPQLMRDLNFQQFTRTLPYAKEQGIILATETFGDAVRHDCCDFFGQADEFIKGYNRVAAYNGYEFADNYAICVDTGHSNKAQRYGQPSPADVIRMCGKNVKALHLNDNDSFMDQHKVMGSGTIDWKDVFDALEEIDYKGNYNLELRLSQYGNDFIDEYAEFSIKVLKELLRQRGL
;
A
#
# COMPACT_ATOMS: atom_id res chain seq x y z
N MET A 1 16.31 6.43 -18.49
CA MET A 1 15.35 5.74 -17.61
C MET A 1 14.60 6.80 -16.83
N ASN A 2 13.26 6.73 -16.76
CA ASN A 2 12.55 7.60 -15.84
C ASN A 2 12.95 7.17 -14.41
N LYS A 3 13.55 8.08 -13.68
CA LYS A 3 13.97 7.84 -12.30
C LYS A 3 12.71 7.84 -11.44
N GLY A 4 12.44 6.74 -10.73
CA GLY A 4 11.36 6.70 -9.74
C GLY A 4 11.59 7.75 -8.66
N LEU A 5 10.49 8.38 -8.20
CA LEU A 5 10.56 9.41 -7.15
C LEU A 5 10.70 8.76 -5.77
N ILE A 6 11.38 9.47 -4.88
CA ILE A 6 11.46 9.12 -3.46
C ILE A 6 10.17 9.54 -2.78
N SER A 7 9.42 8.57 -2.33
CA SER A 7 8.10 8.73 -1.70
C SER A 7 8.11 8.29 -0.24
N ILE A 8 7.22 8.84 0.55
CA ILE A 8 7.04 8.45 1.95
C ILE A 8 5.55 8.47 2.33
N ALA A 9 5.12 7.50 3.14
CA ALA A 9 3.81 7.49 3.77
C ALA A 9 3.73 8.57 4.85
N ILE A 10 2.71 9.44 4.77
CA ILE A 10 2.65 10.68 5.57
C ILE A 10 1.65 10.66 6.72
N SER A 11 1.07 9.50 7.07
CA SER A 11 0.03 9.41 8.13
C SER A 11 0.45 10.05 9.45
N ALA A 12 1.68 9.77 9.92
CA ALA A 12 2.21 10.32 11.17
C ALA A 12 2.46 11.83 11.08
N LEU A 13 2.90 12.33 9.92
CA LEU A 13 3.07 13.77 9.68
C LEU A 13 1.71 14.47 9.65
N CYS A 14 0.70 13.89 9.00
CA CYS A 14 -0.67 14.43 9.02
C CYS A 14 -1.28 14.42 10.42
N ALA A 15 -1.05 13.37 11.19
CA ALA A 15 -1.51 13.31 12.59
C ALA A 15 -0.87 14.41 13.47
N LYS A 16 0.40 14.77 13.21
CA LYS A 16 1.13 15.80 13.97
C LYS A 16 0.80 17.23 13.52
N TYR A 17 0.63 17.45 12.22
CA TYR A 17 0.57 18.79 11.62
C TYR A 17 -0.73 19.12 10.87
N GLY A 18 -1.71 18.21 10.85
CA GLY A 18 -2.85 18.27 9.93
C GLY A 18 -2.44 17.94 8.49
N ASP A 19 -3.43 17.70 7.61
CA ASP A 19 -3.17 17.19 6.27
C ASP A 19 -2.24 18.11 5.44
N LYS A 20 -2.57 19.40 5.31
CA LYS A 20 -1.69 20.36 4.60
C LYS A 20 -0.33 20.53 5.26
N GLY A 21 -0.30 20.50 6.60
CA GLY A 21 0.95 20.58 7.37
C GLY A 21 1.84 19.35 7.13
N GLY A 22 1.28 18.16 7.13
CA GLY A 22 1.96 16.90 6.84
C GLY A 22 2.51 16.83 5.42
N ILE A 23 1.72 17.26 4.43
CA ILE A 23 2.15 17.37 3.02
C ILE A 23 3.34 18.34 2.89
N LYS A 24 3.22 19.54 3.47
CA LYS A 24 4.31 20.53 3.46
C LYS A 24 5.57 19.99 4.13
N ARG A 25 5.39 19.34 5.29
CA ARG A 25 6.53 18.81 6.05
C ARG A 25 7.26 17.70 5.31
N ALA A 26 6.54 16.78 4.65
CA ALA A 26 7.16 15.77 3.81
C ALA A 26 8.07 16.38 2.72
N LYS A 27 7.63 17.47 2.08
CA LYS A 27 8.44 18.21 1.10
C LYS A 27 9.70 18.80 1.74
N GLU A 28 9.56 19.45 2.90
CA GLU A 28 10.68 20.07 3.63
C GLU A 28 11.73 19.03 4.05
N LEU A 29 11.30 17.81 4.40
CA LEU A 29 12.17 16.69 4.76
C LEU A 29 12.84 16.02 3.55
N GLY A 30 12.48 16.44 2.34
CA GLY A 30 13.15 16.05 1.10
C GLY A 30 12.48 14.92 0.32
N ALA A 31 11.19 14.64 0.59
CA ALA A 31 10.39 13.77 -0.26
C ALA A 31 10.09 14.42 -1.62
N GLU A 32 9.99 13.60 -2.66
CA GLU A 32 9.64 14.01 -4.03
C GLU A 32 8.19 13.60 -4.34
N ALA A 33 7.73 12.54 -3.69
CA ALA A 33 6.35 12.06 -3.74
C ALA A 33 5.88 11.67 -2.33
N ILE A 34 4.56 11.49 -2.21
CA ILE A 34 3.93 11.00 -0.97
C ILE A 34 2.99 9.86 -1.26
N ASP A 35 2.79 9.03 -0.23
CA ASP A 35 1.72 8.08 -0.08
C ASP A 35 0.73 8.64 0.95
N PHE A 36 -0.52 8.86 0.55
CA PHE A 36 -1.56 9.38 1.42
C PHE A 36 -2.39 8.24 2.00
N SER A 37 -2.27 8.03 3.31
CA SER A 37 -2.94 6.91 3.99
C SER A 37 -4.42 7.18 4.25
N LEU A 38 -5.27 6.23 3.87
CA LEU A 38 -6.72 6.20 4.10
C LEU A 38 -7.12 5.07 5.08
N LEU A 39 -6.17 4.64 5.91
CA LEU A 39 -6.34 3.50 6.83
C LEU A 39 -7.20 3.82 8.06
N SER A 40 -7.32 5.09 8.47
CA SER A 40 -8.06 5.45 9.67
C SER A 40 -9.53 5.02 9.58
N ARG A 41 -9.94 4.16 10.51
CA ARG A 41 -11.33 3.68 10.60
C ARG A 41 -12.31 4.74 11.07
N GLU A 42 -11.83 5.79 11.74
CA GLU A 42 -12.64 6.91 12.21
C GLU A 42 -12.81 7.96 11.10
N LEU A 43 -11.73 8.27 10.39
CA LEU A 43 -11.72 9.34 9.39
C LEU A 43 -12.24 8.87 8.02
N TYR A 44 -12.00 7.61 7.65
CA TYR A 44 -12.21 7.09 6.30
C TYR A 44 -13.08 5.83 6.29
N ASN A 45 -14.30 5.91 6.86
CA ASN A 45 -15.24 4.80 6.90
C ASN A 45 -16.68 5.32 6.73
N CYS A 46 -17.35 4.91 5.67
CA CYS A 46 -18.71 5.34 5.36
C CYS A 46 -19.78 4.95 6.41
N ALA A 47 -19.48 3.95 7.24
CA ALA A 47 -20.36 3.54 8.34
C ALA A 47 -20.21 4.38 9.62
N VAL A 48 -19.22 5.31 9.65
CA VAL A 48 -19.00 6.22 10.80
C VAL A 48 -19.57 7.59 10.45
N PRO A 49 -20.62 8.08 11.16
CA PRO A 49 -21.31 9.32 10.81
C PRO A 49 -20.41 10.57 10.78
N GLU A 50 -19.39 10.63 11.62
CA GLU A 50 -18.43 11.73 11.73
C GLU A 50 -17.31 11.67 10.70
N SER A 51 -17.19 10.55 10.00
CA SER A 51 -16.19 10.35 8.96
C SER A 51 -16.45 11.25 7.75
N ILE A 52 -15.38 11.70 7.10
CA ILE A 52 -15.52 12.38 5.81
C ILE A 52 -16.17 11.46 4.76
N TYR A 53 -16.03 10.13 4.89
CA TYR A 53 -16.66 9.17 3.99
C TYR A 53 -18.18 9.04 4.17
N ALA A 54 -18.77 9.60 5.22
CA ALA A 54 -20.21 9.71 5.36
C ALA A 54 -20.82 10.89 4.57
N LYS A 55 -19.98 11.78 4.03
CA LYS A 55 -20.40 12.90 3.19
C LYS A 55 -20.69 12.48 1.74
N SER A 56 -21.22 13.40 0.96
CA SER A 56 -21.43 13.22 -0.48
C SER A 56 -20.10 13.04 -1.22
N ASP A 57 -20.14 12.35 -2.37
CA ASP A 57 -18.96 12.16 -3.21
C ASP A 57 -18.35 13.49 -3.68
N GLU A 58 -19.18 14.50 -3.92
CA GLU A 58 -18.74 15.84 -4.29
C GLU A 58 -17.97 16.52 -3.19
N GLU A 59 -18.47 16.49 -1.94
CA GLU A 59 -17.77 17.06 -0.79
C GLU A 59 -16.43 16.35 -0.51
N ILE A 60 -16.41 15.02 -0.62
CA ILE A 60 -15.18 14.22 -0.51
C ILE A 60 -14.19 14.62 -1.59
N TYR A 61 -14.64 14.66 -2.84
CA TYR A 61 -13.79 14.98 -3.99
C TYR A 61 -13.16 16.38 -3.86
N GLU A 62 -13.95 17.39 -3.56
CA GLU A 62 -13.44 18.79 -3.43
C GLU A 62 -12.46 18.93 -2.29
N TYR A 63 -12.69 18.28 -1.14
CA TYR A 63 -11.76 18.31 -0.02
C TYR A 63 -10.38 17.73 -0.40
N PHE A 64 -10.35 16.53 -0.99
CA PHE A 64 -9.09 15.89 -1.35
C PHE A 64 -8.45 16.48 -2.60
N LYS A 65 -9.24 17.05 -3.51
CA LYS A 65 -8.71 17.84 -4.63
C LYS A 65 -7.93 19.06 -4.14
N ASP A 66 -8.43 19.78 -3.14
CA ASP A 66 -7.71 20.91 -2.53
C ASP A 66 -6.36 20.46 -1.93
N LEU A 67 -6.30 19.29 -1.29
CA LEU A 67 -5.04 18.72 -0.79
C LEU A 67 -4.09 18.32 -1.93
N GLY A 68 -4.60 17.71 -2.99
CA GLY A 68 -3.82 17.36 -4.17
C GLY A 68 -3.27 18.60 -4.90
N ASP A 69 -4.09 19.65 -5.05
CA ASP A 69 -3.67 20.93 -5.62
C ASP A 69 -2.59 21.59 -4.76
N TYR A 70 -2.75 21.51 -3.44
CA TYR A 70 -1.74 22.00 -2.51
C TYR A 70 -0.40 21.25 -2.63
N ALA A 71 -0.42 19.92 -2.69
CA ALA A 71 0.79 19.12 -2.91
C ALA A 71 1.49 19.54 -4.22
N ARG A 72 0.75 19.64 -5.32
CA ARG A 72 1.27 20.10 -6.62
C ARG A 72 1.87 21.50 -6.56
N SER A 73 1.26 22.42 -5.81
CA SER A 73 1.78 23.80 -5.64
C SER A 73 3.15 23.85 -4.96
N LEU A 74 3.48 22.83 -4.15
CA LEU A 74 4.78 22.63 -3.53
C LEU A 74 5.78 21.85 -4.43
N GLY A 75 5.37 21.45 -5.63
CA GLY A 75 6.17 20.57 -6.48
C GLY A 75 6.32 19.16 -5.89
N LEU A 76 5.29 18.66 -5.20
CA LEU A 76 5.23 17.33 -4.62
C LEU A 76 4.18 16.49 -5.36
N VAL A 77 4.51 15.25 -5.68
CA VAL A 77 3.59 14.32 -6.35
C VAL A 77 2.87 13.48 -5.29
N VAL A 78 1.54 13.29 -5.44
CA VAL A 78 0.87 12.21 -4.72
C VAL A 78 1.04 10.95 -5.58
N GLY A 79 1.95 10.07 -5.18
CA GLY A 79 2.37 8.91 -5.99
C GLY A 79 1.41 7.75 -5.89
N GLN A 80 0.84 7.55 -4.72
CA GLN A 80 -0.16 6.53 -4.41
C GLN A 80 -0.96 6.92 -3.18
N THR A 81 -2.04 6.18 -2.93
CA THR A 81 -2.78 6.20 -1.66
C THR A 81 -2.77 4.79 -1.07
N HIS A 82 -2.76 4.70 0.26
CA HIS A 82 -2.96 3.43 0.96
C HIS A 82 -4.42 3.35 1.45
N GLY A 83 -5.22 2.55 0.76
CA GLY A 83 -6.62 2.28 1.07
C GLY A 83 -6.81 1.29 2.21
N LYS A 84 -7.85 0.44 2.14
CA LYS A 84 -8.21 -0.44 3.26
C LYS A 84 -7.23 -1.59 3.47
N SER A 85 -6.85 -1.81 4.73
CA SER A 85 -5.88 -2.84 5.17
C SER A 85 -6.49 -4.20 5.53
N SER A 86 -7.81 -4.34 5.51
CA SER A 86 -8.48 -5.61 5.71
C SER A 86 -9.41 -5.88 4.54
N GLY A 87 -9.40 -7.09 4.01
CA GLY A 87 -10.31 -7.49 2.95
C GLY A 87 -11.67 -7.96 3.48
N PHE A 88 -12.41 -8.64 2.63
CA PHE A 88 -13.69 -9.26 2.97
C PHE A 88 -13.55 -10.25 4.13
N LYS A 89 -14.58 -10.28 4.98
CA LYS A 89 -14.60 -11.09 6.19
C LYS A 89 -15.62 -12.24 6.15
N ASN A 90 -16.27 -12.42 5.02
CA ASN A 90 -17.43 -13.34 4.89
C ASN A 90 -18.59 -12.95 5.83
N ILE A 91 -18.78 -11.65 6.04
CA ILE A 91 -19.89 -11.06 6.78
C ILE A 91 -20.55 -10.07 5.81
N PRO A 92 -21.72 -10.41 5.22
CA PRO A 92 -22.29 -9.66 4.11
C PRO A 92 -22.40 -8.15 4.36
N GLU A 93 -22.84 -7.73 5.54
CA GLU A 93 -23.01 -6.31 5.88
C GLU A 93 -21.67 -5.58 5.97
N GLU A 94 -20.62 -6.21 6.53
CA GLU A 94 -19.28 -5.63 6.63
C GLU A 94 -18.58 -5.63 5.26
N ASP A 95 -18.83 -6.63 4.44
CA ASP A 95 -18.26 -6.76 3.10
C ASP A 95 -18.88 -5.70 2.15
N GLU A 96 -20.18 -5.37 2.29
CA GLU A 96 -20.78 -4.23 1.57
C GLU A 96 -20.18 -2.87 1.99
N ILE A 97 -19.99 -2.65 3.29
CA ILE A 97 -19.31 -1.45 3.80
C ILE A 97 -17.87 -1.39 3.24
N MET A 98 -17.18 -2.52 3.14
CA MET A 98 -15.84 -2.58 2.58
C MET A 98 -15.82 -2.17 1.10
N VAL A 99 -16.76 -2.65 0.29
CA VAL A 99 -16.89 -2.24 -1.12
C VAL A 99 -17.07 -0.74 -1.24
N GLU A 100 -17.99 -0.16 -0.43
CA GLU A 100 -18.23 1.28 -0.47
C GLU A 100 -17.00 2.07 0.00
N ASN A 101 -16.30 1.61 1.03
CA ASN A 101 -15.06 2.24 1.47
C ASN A 101 -13.96 2.21 0.40
N ILE A 102 -13.77 1.07 -0.30
CA ILE A 102 -12.80 0.99 -1.41
C ILE A 102 -13.23 1.90 -2.57
N ARG A 103 -14.55 1.99 -2.86
CA ARG A 103 -15.05 2.94 -3.86
C ARG A 103 -14.68 4.39 -3.51
N LYS A 104 -14.83 4.76 -2.24
CA LYS A 104 -14.43 6.09 -1.75
C LYS A 104 -12.90 6.28 -1.75
N ASP A 105 -12.12 5.24 -1.41
CA ASP A 105 -10.66 5.29 -1.53
C ASP A 105 -10.23 5.59 -2.99
N ILE A 106 -10.89 4.98 -3.99
CA ILE A 106 -10.64 5.25 -5.42
C ILE A 106 -11.00 6.70 -5.76
N LEU A 107 -12.15 7.20 -5.30
CA LEU A 107 -12.57 8.58 -5.51
C LEU A 107 -11.54 9.57 -4.94
N VAL A 108 -11.09 9.34 -3.72
CA VAL A 108 -10.06 10.15 -3.04
C VAL A 108 -8.74 10.09 -3.79
N THR A 109 -8.32 8.90 -4.22
CA THR A 109 -7.10 8.72 -5.02
C THR A 109 -7.16 9.58 -6.29
N ARG A 110 -8.31 9.56 -6.99
CA ARG A 110 -8.56 10.41 -8.15
C ARG A 110 -8.50 11.90 -7.80
N ALA A 111 -9.14 12.31 -6.71
CA ALA A 111 -9.20 13.70 -6.27
C ALA A 111 -7.80 14.25 -5.92
N LEU A 112 -6.98 13.47 -5.21
CA LEU A 112 -5.59 13.79 -4.90
C LEU A 112 -4.71 13.88 -6.16
N GLY A 113 -5.13 13.30 -7.27
CA GLY A 113 -4.36 13.19 -8.51
C GLY A 113 -3.30 12.08 -8.47
N ALA A 114 -3.47 11.10 -7.59
CA ALA A 114 -2.64 9.90 -7.55
C ALA A 114 -3.10 8.87 -8.60
N PRO A 115 -2.18 8.11 -9.21
CA PRO A 115 -2.55 7.09 -10.19
C PRO A 115 -2.92 5.74 -9.57
N ILE A 116 -2.50 5.46 -8.34
CA ILE A 116 -2.56 4.14 -7.71
C ILE A 116 -3.24 4.22 -6.34
N CYS A 117 -4.19 3.33 -6.09
CA CYS A 117 -4.77 3.05 -4.77
C CYS A 117 -4.34 1.65 -4.34
N VAL A 118 -3.58 1.54 -3.26
CA VAL A 118 -3.18 0.26 -2.68
C VAL A 118 -4.29 -0.26 -1.77
N VAL A 119 -4.65 -1.54 -1.90
CA VAL A 119 -5.68 -2.20 -1.11
C VAL A 119 -5.20 -3.61 -0.74
N HIS A 120 -5.31 -3.98 0.53
CA HIS A 120 -4.92 -5.31 0.97
C HIS A 120 -5.81 -6.42 0.42
N THR A 121 -5.25 -7.61 0.35
CA THR A 121 -6.00 -8.86 0.11
C THR A 121 -6.95 -9.16 1.27
N THR A 122 -7.86 -10.11 1.06
CA THR A 122 -8.54 -10.80 2.17
C THR A 122 -7.51 -11.51 3.04
N THR A 123 -7.68 -11.43 4.36
CA THR A 123 -6.76 -12.04 5.35
C THR A 123 -7.46 -13.11 6.17
N ASN A 124 -6.73 -14.17 6.53
CA ASN A 124 -7.27 -15.19 7.42
C ASN A 124 -7.23 -14.82 8.92
N ILE A 125 -6.81 -13.60 9.27
CA ILE A 125 -6.92 -13.08 10.65
C ILE A 125 -8.35 -13.22 11.20
N TYR A 126 -9.35 -13.13 10.33
CA TYR A 126 -10.77 -13.26 10.69
C TYR A 126 -11.34 -14.67 10.45
N MET A 127 -10.60 -15.54 9.75
CA MET A 127 -11.06 -16.87 9.32
C MET A 127 -10.40 -18.01 10.10
N GLY A 128 -9.41 -17.72 10.94
CA GLY A 128 -8.66 -18.71 11.71
C GLY A 128 -7.36 -19.18 11.05
N ALA A 129 -6.63 -20.03 11.76
CA ALA A 129 -5.31 -20.51 11.33
C ALA A 129 -5.33 -21.36 10.06
N ASN A 130 -6.43 -22.07 9.82
CA ASN A 130 -6.60 -22.97 8.68
C ASN A 130 -7.93 -22.65 7.97
N PRO A 131 -7.99 -21.53 7.25
CA PRO A 131 -9.20 -21.15 6.52
C PRO A 131 -9.45 -22.10 5.34
N ASP A 132 -10.72 -22.20 4.90
CA ASP A 132 -11.02 -22.87 3.64
C ASP A 132 -10.32 -22.11 2.48
N PRO A 133 -9.40 -22.77 1.74
CA PRO A 133 -8.68 -22.13 0.67
C PRO A 133 -9.58 -21.60 -0.46
N GLN A 134 -10.68 -22.30 -0.76
CA GLN A 134 -11.60 -21.87 -1.80
C GLN A 134 -12.35 -20.60 -1.36
N LEU A 135 -12.80 -20.56 -0.11
CA LEU A 135 -13.45 -19.37 0.46
C LEU A 135 -12.53 -18.17 0.40
N MET A 136 -11.26 -18.31 0.81
CA MET A 136 -10.27 -17.21 0.76
C MET A 136 -10.10 -16.66 -0.65
N ARG A 137 -9.95 -17.55 -1.65
CA ARG A 137 -9.82 -17.16 -3.05
C ARG A 137 -11.07 -16.47 -3.59
N ASP A 138 -12.26 -16.94 -3.18
CA ASP A 138 -13.53 -16.38 -3.65
C ASP A 138 -13.81 -15.01 -3.03
N LEU A 139 -13.52 -14.80 -1.74
CA LEU A 139 -13.65 -13.51 -1.07
C LEU A 139 -12.71 -12.47 -1.69
N ASN A 140 -11.45 -12.82 -1.89
CA ASN A 140 -10.49 -11.94 -2.53
C ASN A 140 -10.90 -11.57 -3.97
N PHE A 141 -11.35 -12.57 -4.74
CA PHE A 141 -11.86 -12.36 -6.08
C PHE A 141 -13.07 -11.42 -6.11
N GLN A 142 -14.06 -11.64 -5.22
CA GLN A 142 -15.24 -10.79 -5.13
C GLN A 142 -14.90 -9.36 -4.72
N GLN A 143 -13.99 -9.16 -3.77
CA GLN A 143 -13.56 -7.84 -3.33
C GLN A 143 -13.06 -7.00 -4.51
N PHE A 144 -12.13 -7.52 -5.28
CA PHE A 144 -11.53 -6.77 -6.38
C PHE A 144 -12.43 -6.66 -7.60
N THR A 145 -13.13 -7.73 -7.98
CA THR A 145 -14.01 -7.69 -9.16
C THR A 145 -15.24 -6.78 -8.99
N ARG A 146 -15.65 -6.50 -7.75
CA ARG A 146 -16.72 -5.55 -7.44
C ARG A 146 -16.26 -4.08 -7.47
N THR A 147 -14.97 -3.83 -7.32
CA THR A 147 -14.40 -2.47 -7.23
C THR A 147 -13.65 -2.04 -8.49
N LEU A 148 -13.10 -2.99 -9.26
CA LEU A 148 -12.37 -2.72 -10.51
C LEU A 148 -13.16 -1.95 -11.57
N PRO A 149 -14.47 -2.19 -11.80
CA PRO A 149 -15.23 -1.39 -12.76
C PRO A 149 -15.20 0.11 -12.43
N TYR A 150 -15.33 0.44 -11.14
CA TYR A 150 -15.24 1.83 -10.68
C TYR A 150 -13.80 2.39 -10.80
N ALA A 151 -12.79 1.59 -10.47
CA ALA A 151 -11.39 2.00 -10.66
C ALA A 151 -11.09 2.33 -12.13
N LYS A 152 -11.58 1.51 -13.07
CA LYS A 152 -11.46 1.76 -14.51
C LYS A 152 -12.18 3.05 -14.92
N GLU A 153 -13.40 3.27 -14.44
CA GLU A 153 -14.15 4.50 -14.70
C GLU A 153 -13.38 5.75 -14.24
N GLN A 154 -12.77 5.67 -13.07
CA GLN A 154 -11.99 6.77 -12.50
C GLN A 154 -10.55 6.88 -13.06
N GLY A 155 -10.11 5.93 -13.89
CA GLY A 155 -8.76 5.88 -14.43
C GLY A 155 -7.70 5.59 -13.37
N ILE A 156 -8.05 4.83 -12.33
CA ILE A 156 -7.17 4.47 -11.20
C ILE A 156 -6.73 3.01 -11.33
N ILE A 157 -5.51 2.74 -10.92
CA ILE A 157 -4.98 1.39 -10.74
C ILE A 157 -5.23 0.97 -9.29
N LEU A 158 -5.95 -0.13 -9.07
CA LEU A 158 -5.99 -0.82 -7.78
C LEU A 158 -4.78 -1.73 -7.68
N ALA A 159 -3.91 -1.49 -6.72
CA ALA A 159 -2.77 -2.35 -6.45
C ALA A 159 -3.06 -3.24 -5.24
N THR A 160 -3.12 -4.56 -5.46
CA THR A 160 -3.24 -5.52 -4.35
C THR A 160 -1.90 -5.66 -3.65
N GLU A 161 -1.90 -5.60 -2.32
CA GLU A 161 -0.67 -5.63 -1.54
C GLU A 161 -0.31 -7.05 -1.08
N THR A 162 0.99 -7.39 -1.12
CA THR A 162 1.51 -8.62 -0.53
C THR A 162 1.30 -8.61 0.99
N PHE A 163 1.01 -9.76 1.57
CA PHE A 163 0.76 -9.89 3.00
C PHE A 163 1.82 -10.76 3.68
N GLY A 164 1.88 -10.74 5.01
CA GLY A 164 2.89 -11.45 5.79
C GLY A 164 2.27 -12.61 6.57
N ASP A 165 1.95 -12.34 7.82
CA ASP A 165 1.42 -13.33 8.75
C ASP A 165 0.08 -12.95 9.34
N ALA A 166 -0.68 -13.97 9.70
CA ALA A 166 -1.89 -13.82 10.50
C ALA A 166 -1.51 -13.83 11.99
N VAL A 167 -1.06 -12.68 12.50
CA VAL A 167 -0.47 -12.49 13.84
C VAL A 167 -1.27 -13.15 14.95
N ARG A 168 -2.62 -13.11 14.88
CA ARG A 168 -3.50 -13.71 15.89
C ARG A 168 -3.42 -15.22 15.97
N HIS A 169 -2.92 -15.86 14.91
CA HIS A 169 -2.91 -17.32 14.76
C HIS A 169 -1.50 -17.90 14.69
N ASP A 170 -0.47 -17.06 14.75
CA ASP A 170 0.94 -17.45 14.62
C ASP A 170 1.18 -18.37 13.41
N CYS A 171 0.67 -17.95 12.25
CA CYS A 171 0.84 -18.67 10.99
C CYS A 171 1.05 -17.69 9.84
N CYS A 172 1.56 -18.18 8.70
CA CYS A 172 1.55 -17.41 7.46
C CYS A 172 0.12 -17.03 7.10
N ASP A 173 -0.11 -15.78 6.69
CA ASP A 173 -1.39 -15.43 6.12
C ASP A 173 -1.63 -16.23 4.83
N PHE A 174 -2.90 -16.48 4.48
CA PHE A 174 -3.23 -17.23 3.27
C PHE A 174 -2.62 -16.57 2.02
N PHE A 175 -2.74 -15.24 1.91
CA PHE A 175 -2.12 -14.48 0.83
C PHE A 175 -0.70 -13.97 1.18
N GLY A 176 -0.17 -14.32 2.33
CA GLY A 176 1.26 -14.26 2.65
C GLY A 176 2.04 -15.40 1.96
N GLN A 177 1.33 -16.48 1.56
CA GLN A 177 1.90 -17.51 0.72
C GLN A 177 2.03 -16.99 -0.71
N ALA A 178 3.27 -16.81 -1.19
CA ALA A 178 3.54 -16.17 -2.49
C ALA A 178 2.80 -16.82 -3.67
N ASP A 179 2.72 -18.15 -3.70
CA ASP A 179 1.99 -18.87 -4.75
C ASP A 179 0.48 -18.59 -4.74
N GLU A 180 -0.14 -18.53 -3.55
CA GLU A 180 -1.57 -18.20 -3.43
C GLU A 180 -1.84 -16.74 -3.76
N PHE A 181 -0.94 -15.84 -3.38
CA PHE A 181 -1.02 -14.43 -3.76
C PHE A 181 -1.01 -14.26 -5.30
N ILE A 182 -0.06 -14.89 -5.98
CA ILE A 182 0.06 -14.82 -7.44
C ILE A 182 -1.12 -15.48 -8.14
N LYS A 183 -1.60 -16.63 -7.64
CA LYS A 183 -2.82 -17.26 -8.16
C LYS A 183 -4.04 -16.35 -8.00
N GLY A 184 -4.18 -15.72 -6.83
CA GLY A 184 -5.24 -14.76 -6.54
C GLY A 184 -5.19 -13.56 -7.49
N TYR A 185 -4.00 -12.97 -7.65
CA TYR A 185 -3.76 -11.88 -8.60
C TYR A 185 -4.15 -12.27 -10.03
N ASN A 186 -3.65 -13.39 -10.53
CA ASN A 186 -3.91 -13.84 -11.89
C ASN A 186 -5.40 -14.12 -12.13
N ARG A 187 -6.11 -14.68 -11.15
CA ARG A 187 -7.55 -14.92 -11.22
C ARG A 187 -8.33 -13.62 -11.37
N VAL A 188 -7.99 -12.60 -10.59
CA VAL A 188 -8.62 -11.27 -10.67
C VAL A 188 -8.27 -10.60 -12.00
N ALA A 189 -6.99 -10.60 -12.40
CA ALA A 189 -6.55 -9.99 -13.65
C ALA A 189 -7.23 -10.58 -14.89
N ALA A 190 -7.52 -11.90 -14.86
CA ALA A 190 -8.22 -12.60 -15.95
C ALA A 190 -9.75 -12.36 -15.96
N TYR A 191 -10.27 -11.65 -14.96
CA TYR A 191 -11.71 -11.38 -14.87
C TYR A 191 -12.23 -10.69 -16.13
N ASN A 192 -13.38 -11.16 -16.59
CA ASN A 192 -14.07 -10.65 -17.79
C ASN A 192 -13.17 -10.54 -19.04
N GLY A 193 -12.30 -11.53 -19.25
CA GLY A 193 -11.41 -11.55 -20.41
C GLY A 193 -10.30 -10.48 -20.36
N TYR A 194 -9.75 -10.22 -19.20
CA TYR A 194 -8.72 -9.22 -18.92
C TYR A 194 -9.18 -7.76 -19.11
N GLU A 195 -10.48 -7.51 -19.06
CA GLU A 195 -11.05 -6.17 -19.26
C GLU A 195 -10.45 -5.11 -18.32
N PHE A 196 -10.07 -5.51 -17.10
CA PHE A 196 -9.57 -4.62 -16.04
C PHE A 196 -8.06 -4.78 -15.78
N ALA A 197 -7.34 -5.52 -16.61
CA ALA A 197 -5.93 -5.84 -16.36
C ALA A 197 -5.03 -4.59 -16.25
N ASP A 198 -5.32 -3.54 -17.01
CA ASP A 198 -4.59 -2.27 -16.93
C ASP A 198 -4.91 -1.46 -15.66
N ASN A 199 -6.01 -1.79 -14.98
CA ASN A 199 -6.43 -1.16 -13.74
C ASN A 199 -6.14 -2.01 -12.49
N TYR A 200 -5.42 -3.13 -12.65
CA TYR A 200 -5.08 -4.01 -11.54
C TYR A 200 -3.60 -4.32 -11.52
N ALA A 201 -2.96 -4.11 -10.38
CA ALA A 201 -1.51 -4.25 -10.23
C ALA A 201 -1.15 -4.86 -8.86
N ILE A 202 0.15 -4.98 -8.60
CA ILE A 202 0.70 -5.47 -7.34
C ILE A 202 1.45 -4.34 -6.65
N CYS A 203 1.21 -4.18 -5.35
CA CYS A 203 2.09 -3.50 -4.40
C CYS A 203 2.89 -4.56 -3.64
N VAL A 204 4.21 -4.47 -3.67
CA VAL A 204 5.03 -5.33 -2.81
C VAL A 204 5.42 -4.56 -1.55
N ASP A 205 4.97 -5.08 -0.41
CA ASP A 205 5.51 -4.69 0.90
C ASP A 205 6.66 -5.62 1.26
N THR A 206 7.85 -5.03 1.42
CA THR A 206 9.08 -5.77 1.70
C THR A 206 9.09 -6.35 3.11
N GLY A 207 8.52 -5.65 4.08
CA GLY A 207 8.43 -6.12 5.46
C GLY A 207 7.43 -7.27 5.62
N HIS A 208 6.27 -7.19 4.97
CA HIS A 208 5.29 -8.29 4.95
C HIS A 208 5.91 -9.55 4.33
N SER A 209 6.57 -9.42 3.18
CA SER A 209 7.25 -10.54 2.53
C SER A 209 8.38 -11.10 3.41
N ASN A 210 9.14 -10.24 4.14
CA ASN A 210 10.18 -10.67 5.07
C ASN A 210 9.61 -11.48 6.24
N LYS A 211 8.45 -11.10 6.78
CA LYS A 211 7.76 -11.85 7.84
C LYS A 211 7.29 -13.23 7.37
N ALA A 212 6.85 -13.34 6.13
CA ALA A 212 6.42 -14.61 5.55
C ALA A 212 7.56 -15.63 5.45
N GLN A 213 8.83 -15.18 5.34
CA GLN A 213 10.00 -16.07 5.24
C GLN A 213 10.12 -17.03 6.42
N ARG A 214 9.75 -16.63 7.64
CA ARG A 214 9.82 -17.53 8.81
C ARG A 214 8.91 -18.75 8.68
N TYR A 215 7.96 -18.70 7.74
CA TYR A 215 7.07 -19.81 7.41
C TYR A 215 7.48 -20.52 6.09
N GLY A 216 8.72 -20.31 5.63
CA GLY A 216 9.26 -20.97 4.45
C GLY A 216 8.85 -20.30 3.13
N GLN A 217 8.33 -19.07 3.16
CA GLN A 217 8.02 -18.32 1.95
C GLN A 217 9.29 -17.67 1.34
N PRO A 218 9.25 -17.32 0.03
CA PRO A 218 10.36 -16.65 -0.65
C PRO A 218 10.77 -15.34 0.01
N SER A 219 12.01 -14.91 -0.25
CA SER A 219 12.51 -13.59 0.17
C SER A 219 11.74 -12.45 -0.47
N PRO A 220 11.76 -11.21 0.08
CA PRO A 220 11.16 -10.05 -0.57
C PRO A 220 11.64 -9.85 -2.02
N ALA A 221 12.93 -10.08 -2.29
CA ALA A 221 13.50 -10.01 -3.62
C ALA A 221 12.90 -11.06 -4.57
N ASP A 222 12.77 -12.30 -4.10
CA ASP A 222 12.17 -13.38 -4.91
C ASP A 222 10.68 -13.12 -5.14
N VAL A 223 9.95 -12.60 -4.16
CA VAL A 223 8.55 -12.18 -4.35
C VAL A 223 8.45 -11.10 -5.44
N ILE A 224 9.35 -10.11 -5.46
CA ILE A 224 9.41 -9.09 -6.51
C ILE A 224 9.63 -9.74 -7.89
N ARG A 225 10.60 -10.68 -8.00
CA ARG A 225 10.85 -11.41 -9.24
C ARG A 225 9.64 -12.22 -9.71
N MET A 226 8.97 -12.92 -8.79
CA MET A 226 7.75 -13.70 -9.07
C MET A 226 6.60 -12.83 -9.55
N CYS A 227 6.41 -11.64 -8.96
CA CYS A 227 5.38 -10.68 -9.36
C CYS A 227 5.71 -9.98 -10.70
N GLY A 228 7.00 -9.81 -11.02
CA GLY A 228 7.49 -9.30 -12.29
C GLY A 228 6.93 -7.89 -12.62
N LYS A 229 6.58 -7.67 -13.88
CA LYS A 229 6.12 -6.37 -14.41
C LYS A 229 4.76 -5.92 -13.85
N ASN A 230 4.08 -6.79 -13.10
CA ASN A 230 2.82 -6.43 -12.45
C ASN A 230 3.03 -5.57 -11.19
N VAL A 231 4.27 -5.48 -10.66
CA VAL A 231 4.62 -4.58 -9.57
C VAL A 231 4.57 -3.14 -10.08
N LYS A 232 3.66 -2.33 -9.50
CA LYS A 232 3.49 -0.91 -9.84
C LYS A 232 3.62 0.00 -8.63
N ALA A 233 3.51 -0.55 -7.42
CA ALA A 233 3.67 0.16 -6.16
C ALA A 233 4.59 -0.62 -5.22
N LEU A 234 5.19 0.07 -4.26
CA LEU A 234 6.06 -0.50 -3.24
C LEU A 234 5.70 0.10 -1.88
N HIS A 235 5.80 -0.74 -0.85
CA HIS A 235 5.94 -0.34 0.54
C HIS A 235 7.30 -0.84 1.04
N LEU A 236 8.27 0.07 1.10
CA LEU A 236 9.63 -0.24 1.52
C LEU A 236 9.77 0.00 3.01
N ASN A 237 10.00 -1.06 3.74
CA ASN A 237 10.28 -1.07 5.16
C ASN A 237 11.08 -2.30 5.54
N ASP A 238 11.74 -2.26 6.69
CA ASP A 238 12.54 -3.36 7.22
C ASP A 238 11.98 -3.86 8.56
N ASN A 239 12.28 -5.08 8.91
CA ASN A 239 11.93 -5.69 10.19
C ASN A 239 12.86 -6.86 10.54
N ASP A 240 12.65 -7.46 11.70
CA ASP A 240 13.41 -8.61 12.20
C ASP A 240 12.86 -9.98 11.74
N SER A 241 11.96 -9.99 10.76
CA SER A 241 11.17 -11.13 10.29
C SER A 241 10.10 -11.68 11.27
N PHE A 242 10.06 -11.17 12.50
CA PHE A 242 9.08 -11.60 13.52
C PHE A 242 7.96 -10.60 13.74
N MET A 243 8.32 -9.32 13.81
CA MET A 243 7.37 -8.24 14.12
C MET A 243 7.19 -7.32 12.92
N ASP A 244 5.98 -6.82 12.76
CA ASP A 244 5.66 -5.82 11.74
C ASP A 244 6.13 -4.43 12.18
N GLN A 245 7.44 -4.19 12.04
CA GLN A 245 8.11 -3.06 12.67
C GLN A 245 8.14 -1.80 11.82
N HIS A 246 8.00 -1.91 10.50
CA HIS A 246 8.09 -0.79 9.56
C HIS A 246 9.29 0.14 9.86
N LYS A 247 10.48 -0.45 9.95
CA LYS A 247 11.75 0.26 10.22
C LYS A 247 12.37 0.79 8.93
N VAL A 248 13.32 1.70 9.11
CA VAL A 248 14.18 2.16 8.00
C VAL A 248 15.00 0.99 7.43
N MET A 249 15.23 1.04 6.13
CA MET A 249 16.03 0.05 5.40
C MET A 249 17.42 -0.12 6.02
N GLY A 250 17.86 -1.38 6.14
CA GLY A 250 19.14 -1.77 6.72
C GLY A 250 19.15 -1.85 8.25
N SER A 251 17.99 -1.70 8.91
CA SER A 251 17.87 -1.85 10.37
C SER A 251 17.21 -3.17 10.79
N GLY A 252 16.93 -4.05 9.85
CA GLY A 252 16.36 -5.38 10.05
C GLY A 252 17.17 -6.47 9.35
N THR A 253 16.48 -7.44 8.77
CA THR A 253 17.09 -8.65 8.18
C THR A 253 16.97 -8.73 6.65
N ILE A 254 16.36 -7.75 5.99
CA ILE A 254 16.17 -7.76 4.53
C ILE A 254 17.51 -7.52 3.81
N ASP A 255 17.81 -8.35 2.81
CA ASP A 255 18.91 -8.10 1.88
C ASP A 255 18.49 -7.02 0.85
N TRP A 256 18.78 -5.77 1.17
CA TRP A 256 18.42 -4.62 0.34
C TRP A 256 19.16 -4.60 -0.98
N LYS A 257 20.37 -5.22 -1.04
CA LYS A 257 21.07 -5.34 -2.31
C LYS A 257 20.25 -6.20 -3.27
N ASP A 258 19.78 -7.35 -2.82
CA ASP A 258 18.99 -8.27 -3.65
C ASP A 258 17.62 -7.72 -3.99
N VAL A 259 16.96 -6.99 -3.06
CA VAL A 259 15.69 -6.28 -3.34
C VAL A 259 15.84 -5.30 -4.50
N PHE A 260 16.88 -4.46 -4.48
CA PHE A 260 17.10 -3.51 -5.58
C PHE A 260 17.53 -4.21 -6.87
N ASP A 261 18.33 -5.29 -6.80
CA ASP A 261 18.66 -6.10 -7.99
C ASP A 261 17.37 -6.66 -8.62
N ALA A 262 16.45 -7.21 -7.82
CA ALA A 262 15.16 -7.71 -8.29
C ALA A 262 14.30 -6.61 -8.93
N LEU A 263 14.27 -5.40 -8.37
CA LEU A 263 13.55 -4.26 -8.96
C LEU A 263 14.13 -3.84 -10.32
N GLU A 264 15.45 -3.88 -10.45
CA GLU A 264 16.14 -3.63 -11.74
C GLU A 264 15.82 -4.73 -12.76
N GLU A 265 15.87 -6.01 -12.37
CA GLU A 265 15.55 -7.16 -13.20
C GLU A 265 14.14 -7.11 -13.80
N ILE A 266 13.15 -6.67 -13.02
CA ILE A 266 11.77 -6.52 -13.51
C ILE A 266 11.52 -5.21 -14.26
N ASP A 267 12.55 -4.35 -14.41
CA ASP A 267 12.45 -3.01 -15.01
C ASP A 267 11.41 -2.12 -14.30
N TYR A 268 11.43 -2.09 -12.95
CA TYR A 268 10.49 -1.30 -12.16
C TYR A 268 10.56 0.18 -12.49
N LYS A 269 9.37 0.83 -12.65
CA LYS A 269 9.26 2.23 -13.10
C LYS A 269 8.46 3.11 -12.10
N GLY A 270 7.98 2.52 -11.02
CA GLY A 270 7.20 3.24 -10.02
C GLY A 270 8.06 4.03 -9.02
N ASN A 271 7.42 4.61 -8.04
CA ASN A 271 8.08 5.34 -6.97
C ASN A 271 8.66 4.39 -5.92
N TYR A 272 9.76 4.80 -5.30
CA TYR A 272 10.33 4.12 -4.14
C TYR A 272 9.66 4.67 -2.89
N ASN A 273 8.60 4.02 -2.42
CA ASN A 273 7.77 4.51 -1.32
C ASN A 273 8.18 3.90 0.02
N LEU A 274 8.58 4.75 0.95
CA LEU A 274 8.87 4.39 2.33
C LEU A 274 7.56 4.31 3.13
N GLU A 275 7.24 3.13 3.65
CA GLU A 275 6.14 2.95 4.58
C GLU A 275 6.67 2.61 5.98
N LEU A 276 6.81 3.64 6.80
CA LEU A 276 7.52 3.55 8.07
C LEU A 276 6.64 3.90 9.26
N ARG A 277 6.88 3.23 10.39
CA ARG A 277 6.31 3.62 11.67
C ARG A 277 7.10 4.82 12.24
N LEU A 278 6.85 6.00 11.69
CA LEU A 278 7.62 7.22 12.03
C LEU A 278 7.56 7.58 13.52
N SER A 279 6.50 7.19 14.22
CA SER A 279 6.32 7.46 15.66
C SER A 279 6.95 6.42 16.59
N GLN A 280 7.74 5.46 16.08
CA GLN A 280 8.31 4.38 16.91
C GLN A 280 9.25 4.86 18.03
N TYR A 281 9.85 6.04 17.89
CA TYR A 281 10.70 6.67 18.90
C TYR A 281 10.00 7.82 19.65
N GLY A 282 8.67 7.94 19.48
CA GLY A 282 7.86 9.03 20.02
C GLY A 282 7.58 10.14 19.01
N ASN A 283 6.54 10.92 19.28
CA ASN A 283 6.06 11.95 18.35
C ASN A 283 7.08 13.09 18.11
N ASP A 284 7.98 13.32 19.06
CA ASP A 284 9.00 14.38 18.95
C ASP A 284 10.04 14.07 17.87
N PHE A 285 10.27 12.79 17.55
CA PHE A 285 11.29 12.34 16.60
C PHE A 285 10.75 11.96 15.22
N ILE A 286 9.48 12.21 14.93
CA ILE A 286 8.86 11.88 13.62
C ILE A 286 9.62 12.51 12.47
N ASP A 287 9.98 13.78 12.59
CA ASP A 287 10.62 14.53 11.53
C ASP A 287 12.05 14.05 11.26
N GLU A 288 12.84 13.90 12.32
CA GLU A 288 14.23 13.43 12.25
C GLU A 288 14.31 12.02 11.68
N TYR A 289 13.35 11.15 12.08
CA TYR A 289 13.32 9.78 11.57
C TYR A 289 12.89 9.72 10.11
N ALA A 290 11.92 10.52 9.69
CA ALA A 290 11.51 10.64 8.30
C ALA A 290 12.66 11.18 7.42
N GLU A 291 13.32 12.26 7.85
CA GLU A 291 14.46 12.86 7.13
C GLU A 291 15.62 11.86 6.99
N PHE A 292 15.97 11.18 8.09
CA PHE A 292 17.00 10.15 8.08
C PHE A 292 16.67 9.03 7.11
N SER A 293 15.43 8.54 7.14
CA SER A 293 14.98 7.43 6.28
C SER A 293 15.00 7.81 4.79
N ILE A 294 14.60 9.02 4.45
CA ILE A 294 14.69 9.57 3.08
C ILE A 294 16.17 9.66 2.64
N LYS A 295 17.08 10.10 3.53
CA LYS A 295 18.52 10.14 3.23
C LYS A 295 19.11 8.75 3.00
N VAL A 296 18.70 7.75 3.79
CA VAL A 296 19.13 6.35 3.58
C VAL A 296 18.69 5.84 2.21
N LEU A 297 17.42 6.02 1.84
CA LEU A 297 16.94 5.62 0.52
C LEU A 297 17.68 6.34 -0.61
N LYS A 298 17.88 7.65 -0.50
CA LYS A 298 18.65 8.44 -1.49
C LYS A 298 20.05 7.87 -1.70
N GLU A 299 20.74 7.54 -0.62
CA GLU A 299 22.10 7.00 -0.70
C GLU A 299 22.13 5.61 -1.34
N LEU A 300 21.18 4.73 -0.98
CA LEU A 300 21.08 3.41 -1.59
C LEU A 300 20.82 3.47 -3.09
N LEU A 301 19.94 4.37 -3.53
CA LEU A 301 19.66 4.60 -4.96
C LEU A 301 20.88 5.21 -5.67
N ARG A 302 21.54 6.20 -5.06
CA ARG A 302 22.76 6.83 -5.61
C ARG A 302 23.88 5.83 -5.86
N GLN A 303 24.10 4.87 -4.96
CA GLN A 303 25.11 3.81 -5.10
C GLN A 303 24.84 2.91 -6.30
N ARG A 304 23.60 2.88 -6.81
CA ARG A 304 23.19 2.13 -7.99
C ARG A 304 23.09 2.97 -9.27
N GLY A 305 23.40 4.26 -9.19
CA GLY A 305 23.27 5.19 -10.32
C GLY A 305 21.83 5.59 -10.65
N LEU A 306 20.94 5.41 -9.70
CA LEU A 306 19.51 5.77 -9.78
C LEU A 306 19.23 7.13 -9.13
#